data_412c4e4eb643520bc2b1aaa014205134
#
_entry.id   412c4e4eb643520bc2b1aaa014205134
#
_cell.length_a   1.000
_cell.length_b   1.000
_cell.length_c   1.000
_cell.angle_alpha   90.00
_cell.angle_beta   90.00
_cell.angle_gamma   90.00
#
_symmetry.space_group_name_H-M   'P 1'
#
loop_
_entity.id
_entity.type
_entity.pdbx_description
1 polymer ?
#
loop_
_entity_poly.entity_id
_entity_poly.type
_entity_poly.pdbx_seq_one_letter_code
_entity_poly.pdbx_strand_id
1 'polypeptide(L)'
;MRRLFRLARILAVSLRYRLYDLSPASSTRGQRLREALETLGPIFVKFGQILSTRRDLVPLDIADELARLQDRVPPFPSELAMAEVERSLGKPLGELFESFEKNPIASASIAQVHLARLHGGTEVAVKVLRPGVERAIARDVALLETAAGLVERWWRDGRRLKPREVVAEFARHLDDELDLLREAANASQLGRNFAGSPLLLVPAVYWDLCAQRVMVMERMHGTPVSQRKTLEERGIDIPALARAGVEIFFTQAFRD
;
A
#
# COMPACT_ATOMS: atom_id res chain seq x y z
N MET A 1 -5.74 -21.83 18.26
CA MET A 1 -5.75 -20.71 19.21
C MET A 1 -5.64 -19.32 18.54
N ARG A 2 -4.66 -19.02 17.68
CA ARG A 2 -4.48 -17.67 17.07
C ARG A 2 -5.67 -17.19 16.19
N ARG A 3 -6.36 -18.09 15.47
CA ARG A 3 -7.55 -17.74 14.66
C ARG A 3 -8.75 -17.36 15.53
N LEU A 4 -9.02 -18.08 16.61
CA LEU A 4 -10.11 -17.79 17.55
C LEU A 4 -9.89 -16.44 18.23
N PHE A 5 -8.65 -16.13 18.64
CA PHE A 5 -8.32 -14.82 19.22
C PHE A 5 -8.55 -13.67 18.24
N ARG A 6 -8.20 -13.87 16.97
CA ARG A 6 -8.40 -12.86 15.92
C ARG A 6 -9.89 -12.65 15.61
N LEU A 7 -10.67 -13.73 15.53
CA LEU A 7 -12.13 -13.67 15.40
C LEU A 7 -12.78 -12.95 16.59
N ALA A 8 -12.38 -13.26 17.81
CA ALA A 8 -12.84 -12.58 19.00
C ALA A 8 -12.50 -11.07 18.97
N ARG A 9 -11.31 -10.70 18.48
CA ARG A 9 -10.93 -9.29 18.28
C ARG A 9 -11.83 -8.59 17.27
N ILE A 10 -12.10 -9.21 16.11
CA ILE A 10 -12.99 -8.65 15.10
C ILE A 10 -14.40 -8.46 15.67
N LEU A 11 -14.92 -9.47 16.36
CA LEU A 11 -16.22 -9.38 16.99
C LEU A 11 -16.27 -8.26 18.04
N ALA A 12 -15.25 -8.16 18.89
CA ALA A 12 -15.14 -7.09 19.89
C ALA A 12 -15.08 -5.69 19.24
N VAL A 13 -14.31 -5.54 18.15
CA VAL A 13 -14.23 -4.29 17.38
C VAL A 13 -15.59 -3.99 16.74
N SER A 14 -16.23 -4.98 16.10
CA SER A 14 -17.57 -4.82 15.49
C SER A 14 -18.62 -4.39 16.49
N LEU A 15 -18.61 -4.95 17.70
CA LEU A 15 -19.51 -4.55 18.78
C LEU A 15 -19.17 -3.14 19.30
N ARG A 16 -17.89 -2.85 19.55
CA ARG A 16 -17.42 -1.55 20.05
C ARG A 16 -17.83 -0.40 19.12
N TYR A 17 -17.66 -0.58 17.81
CA TYR A 17 -17.99 0.44 16.81
C TYR A 17 -19.40 0.29 16.25
N ARG A 18 -20.24 -0.59 16.83
CA ARG A 18 -21.65 -0.82 16.44
C ARG A 18 -21.80 -1.05 14.93
N LEU A 19 -20.95 -1.90 14.33
CA LEU A 19 -21.01 -2.19 12.90
C LEU A 19 -22.26 -2.98 12.50
N TYR A 20 -23.02 -3.51 13.44
CA TYR A 20 -24.34 -4.10 13.22
C TYR A 20 -25.42 -3.06 12.90
N ASP A 21 -25.18 -1.78 13.19
CA ASP A 21 -26.07 -0.66 12.89
C ASP A 21 -25.41 0.30 11.88
N LEU A 22 -25.30 -0.13 10.65
CA LEU A 22 -24.88 0.70 9.52
C LEU A 22 -26.07 1.31 8.78
N SER A 23 -27.16 1.59 9.50
CA SER A 23 -28.35 2.23 8.97
C SER A 23 -28.03 3.52 8.22
N PRO A 24 -28.69 3.81 7.09
CA PRO A 24 -28.56 5.08 6.38
C PRO A 24 -28.91 6.32 7.23
N ALA A 25 -29.71 6.15 8.27
CA ALA A 25 -30.07 7.22 9.19
C ALA A 25 -28.92 7.64 10.13
N SER A 26 -27.84 6.88 10.22
CA SER A 26 -26.69 7.20 11.08
C SER A 26 -25.64 8.00 10.31
N SER A 27 -25.55 9.30 10.58
CA SER A 27 -24.54 10.20 9.99
C SER A 27 -23.08 9.83 10.30
N THR A 28 -22.85 8.94 11.28
CA THR A 28 -21.49 8.53 11.72
C THR A 28 -21.11 7.12 11.28
N ARG A 29 -21.90 6.44 10.44
CA ARG A 29 -21.64 5.05 10.06
C ARG A 29 -20.31 4.86 9.31
N GLY A 30 -19.98 5.78 8.40
CA GLY A 30 -18.72 5.78 7.67
C GLY A 30 -17.52 5.98 8.60
N GLN A 31 -17.61 6.96 9.52
CA GLN A 31 -16.58 7.21 10.53
C GLN A 31 -16.35 5.97 11.42
N ARG A 32 -17.40 5.36 11.92
CA ARG A 32 -17.31 4.15 12.76
C ARG A 32 -16.64 2.99 12.02
N LEU A 33 -16.96 2.81 10.74
CA LEU A 33 -16.32 1.79 9.90
C LEU A 33 -14.84 2.08 9.71
N ARG A 34 -14.47 3.34 9.41
CA ARG A 34 -13.07 3.77 9.28
C ARG A 34 -12.28 3.48 10.55
N GLU A 35 -12.76 3.92 11.71
CA GLU A 35 -12.10 3.71 13.01
C GLU A 35 -11.99 2.22 13.38
N ALA A 36 -12.97 1.40 13.01
CA ALA A 36 -12.92 -0.04 13.18
C ALA A 36 -11.81 -0.67 12.33
N LEU A 37 -11.68 -0.29 11.04
CA LEU A 37 -10.64 -0.78 10.16
C LEU A 37 -9.24 -0.36 10.63
N GLU A 38 -9.06 0.88 11.10
CA GLU A 38 -7.83 1.37 11.74
C GLU A 38 -7.45 0.52 12.96
N THR A 39 -8.44 0.21 13.82
CA THR A 39 -8.24 -0.64 15.01
C THR A 39 -7.87 -2.08 14.65
N LEU A 40 -8.43 -2.62 13.58
CA LEU A 40 -8.14 -3.99 13.11
C LEU A 40 -6.74 -4.12 12.54
N GLY A 41 -6.20 -3.06 11.94
CA GLY A 41 -4.81 -2.98 11.50
C GLY A 41 -4.61 -2.78 10.00
N PRO A 42 -3.34 -2.77 9.56
CA PRO A 42 -2.95 -2.27 8.23
C PRO A 42 -3.64 -2.93 7.04
N ILE A 43 -3.87 -4.24 7.09
CA ILE A 43 -4.54 -4.99 6.00
C ILE A 43 -6.00 -4.56 5.87
N PHE A 44 -6.68 -4.29 7.00
CA PHE A 44 -8.06 -3.79 6.99
C PHE A 44 -8.12 -2.33 6.55
N VAL A 45 -7.13 -1.51 6.90
CA VAL A 45 -6.97 -0.15 6.38
C VAL A 45 -6.86 -0.17 4.85
N LYS A 46 -5.98 -1.02 4.31
CA LYS A 46 -5.81 -1.18 2.86
C LYS A 46 -7.07 -1.69 2.17
N PHE A 47 -7.78 -2.62 2.78
CA PHE A 47 -9.09 -3.06 2.29
C PHE A 47 -10.09 -1.90 2.22
N GLY A 48 -10.15 -1.07 3.26
CA GLY A 48 -10.99 0.13 3.29
C GLY A 48 -10.60 1.15 2.23
N GLN A 49 -9.31 1.35 1.97
CA GLN A 49 -8.81 2.23 0.90
C GLN A 49 -9.28 1.76 -0.48
N ILE A 50 -9.19 0.46 -0.77
CA ILE A 50 -9.71 -0.09 -2.03
C ILE A 50 -11.22 0.06 -2.11
N LEU A 51 -11.96 -0.21 -1.03
CA LEU A 51 -13.41 0.01 -1.01
C LEU A 51 -13.79 1.47 -1.25
N SER A 52 -12.98 2.43 -0.81
CA SER A 52 -13.25 3.87 -1.02
C SER A 52 -13.28 4.27 -2.49
N THR A 53 -12.55 3.55 -3.34
CA THR A 53 -12.55 3.78 -4.80
C THR A 53 -13.72 3.11 -5.51
N ARG A 54 -14.37 2.14 -4.87
CA ARG A 54 -15.47 1.34 -5.42
C ARG A 54 -16.83 1.93 -4.99
N ARG A 55 -17.14 3.11 -5.50
CA ARG A 55 -18.41 3.83 -5.24
C ARG A 55 -19.65 3.11 -5.76
N ASP A 56 -19.47 2.08 -6.57
CA ASP A 56 -20.50 1.13 -7.01
C ASP A 56 -20.89 0.13 -5.92
N LEU A 57 -20.00 -0.15 -4.97
CA LEU A 57 -20.19 -1.14 -3.93
C LEU A 57 -20.63 -0.54 -2.59
N VAL A 58 -20.17 0.66 -2.27
CA VAL A 58 -20.44 1.30 -0.98
C VAL A 58 -21.11 2.67 -1.15
N PRO A 59 -22.00 3.08 -0.24
CA PRO A 59 -22.59 4.41 -0.23
C PRO A 59 -21.53 5.53 -0.18
N LEU A 60 -21.82 6.68 -0.80
CA LEU A 60 -20.88 7.79 -0.94
C LEU A 60 -20.35 8.28 0.41
N ASP A 61 -21.19 8.40 1.42
CA ASP A 61 -20.80 8.82 2.77
C ASP A 61 -19.80 7.86 3.43
N ILE A 62 -19.90 6.56 3.15
CA ILE A 62 -18.93 5.56 3.59
C ILE A 62 -17.66 5.67 2.76
N ALA A 63 -17.76 5.77 1.43
CA ALA A 63 -16.60 5.88 0.54
C ALA A 63 -15.74 7.12 0.89
N ASP A 64 -16.37 8.26 1.14
CA ASP A 64 -15.69 9.51 1.48
C ASP A 64 -14.98 9.44 2.85
N GLU A 65 -15.54 8.74 3.84
CA GLU A 65 -14.84 8.48 5.11
C GLU A 65 -13.70 7.47 4.94
N LEU A 66 -13.89 6.40 4.18
CA LEU A 66 -12.84 5.43 3.90
C LEU A 66 -11.67 6.04 3.08
N ALA A 67 -11.93 7.03 2.23
CA ALA A 67 -10.88 7.76 1.51
C ALA A 67 -9.93 8.53 2.44
N ARG A 68 -10.31 8.76 3.70
CA ARG A 68 -9.46 9.39 4.73
C ARG A 68 -8.50 8.42 5.42
N LEU A 69 -8.64 7.11 5.16
CA LEU A 69 -7.74 6.10 5.70
C LEU A 69 -6.31 6.36 5.23
N GLN A 70 -5.38 6.49 6.16
CA GLN A 70 -3.97 6.69 5.87
C GLN A 70 -3.17 5.42 6.15
N ASP A 71 -2.34 5.04 5.19
CA ASP A 71 -1.44 3.90 5.33
C ASP A 71 -0.17 4.30 6.12
N ARG A 72 -0.36 4.84 7.32
CA ARG A 72 0.72 5.20 8.23
C ARG A 72 0.89 4.10 9.27
N VAL A 73 1.84 3.23 9.03
CA VAL A 73 2.19 2.15 9.95
C VAL A 73 3.54 2.46 10.60
N PRO A 74 3.68 2.29 11.92
CA PRO A 74 4.99 2.43 12.56
C PRO A 74 6.02 1.52 11.87
N PRO A 75 7.26 2.01 11.69
CA PRO A 75 8.31 1.18 11.13
C PRO A 75 8.54 -0.05 12.01
N PHE A 76 8.91 -1.16 11.38
CA PHE A 76 9.40 -2.32 12.11
C PHE A 76 10.89 -2.16 12.41
N PRO A 77 11.45 -2.91 13.39
CA PRO A 77 12.84 -2.79 13.79
C PRO A 77 13.80 -2.89 12.62
N SER A 78 14.72 -1.94 12.51
CA SER A 78 15.65 -1.81 11.38
C SER A 78 16.58 -3.02 11.26
N GLU A 79 16.90 -3.68 12.39
CA GLU A 79 17.67 -4.92 12.42
C GLU A 79 16.98 -6.04 11.63
N LEU A 80 15.64 -6.09 11.65
CA LEU A 80 14.86 -7.04 10.87
C LEU A 80 14.87 -6.69 9.38
N ALA A 81 14.91 -5.39 9.03
CA ALA A 81 15.04 -4.96 7.65
C ALA A 81 16.41 -5.33 7.09
N MET A 82 17.46 -5.04 7.84
CA MET A 82 18.85 -5.36 7.49
C MET A 82 19.02 -6.87 7.27
N ALA A 83 18.55 -7.69 8.23
CA ALA A 83 18.59 -9.15 8.12
C ALA A 83 17.77 -9.67 6.93
N GLU A 84 16.64 -9.02 6.58
CA GLU A 84 15.86 -9.38 5.40
C GLU A 84 16.61 -9.09 4.11
N VAL A 85 17.31 -7.96 4.02
CA VAL A 85 18.15 -7.59 2.87
C VAL A 85 19.27 -8.62 2.69
N GLU A 86 20.04 -8.92 3.74
CA GLU A 86 21.12 -9.90 3.69
C GLU A 86 20.63 -11.29 3.29
N ARG A 87 19.52 -11.71 3.88
CA ARG A 87 18.89 -13.00 3.56
C ARG A 87 18.43 -13.10 2.12
N SER A 88 17.78 -12.03 1.61
CA SER A 88 17.20 -12.01 0.27
C SER A 88 18.25 -11.92 -0.83
N LEU A 89 19.36 -11.21 -0.57
CA LEU A 89 20.44 -11.00 -1.53
C LEU A 89 21.64 -11.95 -1.31
N GLY A 90 21.63 -12.73 -0.22
CA GLY A 90 22.65 -13.77 0.03
C GLY A 90 24.03 -13.25 0.37
N LYS A 91 24.17 -11.97 0.74
CA LYS A 91 25.45 -11.31 1.07
C LYS A 91 25.30 -10.41 2.29
N PRO A 92 26.37 -10.21 3.09
CA PRO A 92 26.38 -9.23 4.16
C PRO A 92 26.15 -7.81 3.64
N LEU A 93 25.48 -6.98 4.45
CA LEU A 93 25.15 -5.58 4.08
C LEU A 93 26.37 -4.76 3.66
N GLY A 94 27.52 -4.94 4.33
CA GLY A 94 28.77 -4.24 4.00
C GLY A 94 29.39 -4.64 2.66
N GLU A 95 29.01 -5.80 2.10
CA GLU A 95 29.40 -6.18 0.71
C GLU A 95 28.43 -5.61 -0.33
N LEU A 96 27.19 -5.35 0.06
CA LEU A 96 26.15 -4.84 -0.82
C LEU A 96 26.18 -3.31 -0.92
N PHE A 97 26.44 -2.64 0.21
CA PHE A 97 26.37 -1.19 0.34
C PHE A 97 27.57 -0.63 1.09
N GLU A 98 28.06 0.52 0.65
CA GLU A 98 29.05 1.32 1.38
C GLU A 98 28.47 1.83 2.72
N SER A 99 27.18 2.23 2.71
CA SER A 99 26.44 2.60 3.91
C SER A 99 24.95 2.27 3.76
N PHE A 100 24.31 1.96 4.89
CA PHE A 100 22.88 1.69 4.98
C PHE A 100 22.28 2.44 6.17
N GLU A 101 21.29 3.31 5.91
CA GLU A 101 20.65 4.11 6.94
C GLU A 101 19.67 3.25 7.75
N LYS A 102 19.87 3.18 9.08
CA LYS A 102 19.01 2.41 9.96
C LYS A 102 17.57 2.96 10.01
N ASN A 103 17.43 4.29 10.04
CA ASN A 103 16.11 4.91 10.10
C ASN A 103 15.44 4.88 8.71
N PRO A 104 14.27 4.26 8.57
CA PRO A 104 13.56 4.29 7.29
C PRO A 104 13.03 5.70 7.01
N ILE A 105 13.05 6.10 5.73
CA ILE A 105 12.44 7.36 5.27
C ILE A 105 10.93 7.24 5.06
N ALA A 106 10.44 6.03 4.87
CA ALA A 106 9.01 5.74 4.71
C ALA A 106 8.66 4.37 5.30
N SER A 107 7.46 4.25 5.83
CA SER A 107 6.92 2.98 6.32
C SER A 107 5.44 2.88 5.93
N ALA A 108 5.10 1.78 5.28
CA ALA A 108 3.76 1.43 4.82
C ALA A 108 3.26 0.13 5.48
N SER A 109 2.05 -0.30 5.12
CA SER A 109 1.41 -1.52 5.65
C SER A 109 2.27 -2.77 5.50
N ILE A 110 2.93 -2.94 4.35
CA ILE A 110 3.63 -4.17 3.95
C ILE A 110 5.14 -4.01 3.82
N ALA A 111 5.67 -2.78 3.71
CA ALA A 111 7.07 -2.51 3.44
C ALA A 111 7.57 -1.24 4.16
N GLN A 112 8.86 -1.08 4.24
CA GLN A 112 9.51 0.19 4.56
C GLN A 112 10.65 0.47 3.58
N VAL A 113 11.07 1.73 3.50
CA VAL A 113 12.12 2.20 2.59
C VAL A 113 13.25 2.80 3.39
N HIS A 114 14.45 2.31 3.16
CA HIS A 114 15.69 2.83 3.72
C HIS A 114 16.51 3.53 2.64
N LEU A 115 17.36 4.47 3.04
CA LEU A 115 18.39 5.00 2.17
C LEU A 115 19.66 4.19 2.34
N ALA A 116 20.41 4.04 1.24
CA ALA A 116 21.71 3.40 1.24
C ALA A 116 22.60 4.06 0.19
N ARG A 117 23.89 3.77 0.24
CA ARG A 117 24.87 4.18 -0.74
C ARG A 117 25.57 2.94 -1.26
N LEU A 118 25.66 2.81 -2.57
CA LEU A 118 26.41 1.75 -3.24
C LEU A 118 27.91 2.03 -3.16
N HIS A 119 28.71 0.98 -3.25
CA HIS A 119 30.15 1.14 -3.49
C HIS A 119 30.37 1.95 -4.75
N GLY A 120 31.06 3.09 -4.61
CA GLY A 120 31.18 4.09 -5.70
C GLY A 120 30.32 5.35 -5.52
N GLY A 121 29.61 5.47 -4.39
CA GLY A 121 29.00 6.72 -3.93
C GLY A 121 27.57 6.98 -4.42
N THR A 122 26.98 6.10 -5.24
CA THR A 122 25.60 6.27 -5.74
C THR A 122 24.58 6.08 -4.63
N GLU A 123 23.70 7.06 -4.46
CA GLU A 123 22.61 7.00 -3.48
C GLU A 123 21.42 6.18 -4.02
N VAL A 124 20.89 5.29 -3.19
CA VAL A 124 19.78 4.40 -3.56
C VAL A 124 18.71 4.37 -2.46
N ALA A 125 17.50 4.03 -2.86
CA ALA A 125 16.40 3.70 -1.97
C ALA A 125 16.21 2.17 -1.96
N VAL A 126 16.17 1.58 -0.77
CA VAL A 126 16.03 0.13 -0.54
C VAL A 126 14.66 -0.12 0.07
N LYS A 127 13.74 -0.66 -0.70
CA LYS A 127 12.42 -1.08 -0.27
C LYS A 127 12.48 -2.52 0.22
N VAL A 128 11.98 -2.75 1.43
CA VAL A 128 12.06 -4.06 2.11
C VAL A 128 10.69 -4.45 2.62
N LEU A 129 10.21 -5.65 2.27
CA LEU A 129 8.95 -6.18 2.79
C LEU A 129 9.04 -6.46 4.29
N ARG A 130 7.96 -6.18 4.99
CA ARG A 130 7.81 -6.45 6.43
C ARG A 130 7.94 -7.95 6.69
N PRO A 131 8.81 -8.39 7.63
CA PRO A 131 8.97 -9.80 7.95
C PRO A 131 7.66 -10.47 8.37
N GLY A 132 7.35 -11.60 7.74
CA GLY A 132 6.15 -12.40 8.03
C GLY A 132 4.83 -11.76 7.61
N VAL A 133 4.86 -10.73 6.76
CA VAL A 133 3.67 -10.03 6.25
C VAL A 133 2.75 -10.97 5.48
N GLU A 134 3.25 -11.93 4.73
CA GLU A 134 2.46 -12.93 3.99
C GLU A 134 1.56 -13.73 4.92
N ARG A 135 2.09 -14.16 6.06
CA ARG A 135 1.30 -14.92 7.06
C ARG A 135 0.24 -14.04 7.74
N ALA A 136 0.49 -12.75 7.88
CA ALA A 136 -0.49 -11.80 8.41
C ALA A 136 -1.60 -11.59 7.39
N ILE A 137 -1.25 -11.34 6.13
CA ILE A 137 -2.18 -11.17 5.00
C ILE A 137 -3.07 -12.40 4.85
N ALA A 138 -2.49 -13.59 4.70
CA ALA A 138 -3.26 -14.84 4.52
C ALA A 138 -4.29 -15.07 5.65
N ARG A 139 -3.94 -14.71 6.88
CA ARG A 139 -4.87 -14.81 8.01
C ARG A 139 -6.00 -13.77 7.95
N ASP A 140 -5.68 -12.54 7.61
CA ASP A 140 -6.65 -11.45 7.59
C ASP A 140 -7.58 -11.57 6.37
N VAL A 141 -7.06 -12.02 5.21
CA VAL A 141 -7.86 -12.37 4.02
C VAL A 141 -8.84 -13.50 4.33
N ALA A 142 -8.40 -14.59 4.97
CA ALA A 142 -9.29 -15.70 5.34
C ALA A 142 -10.43 -15.25 6.29
N LEU A 143 -10.21 -14.22 7.11
CA LEU A 143 -11.25 -13.63 7.95
C LEU A 143 -12.22 -12.75 7.14
N LEU A 144 -11.70 -11.97 6.18
CA LEU A 144 -12.53 -11.20 5.24
C LEU A 144 -13.39 -12.13 4.39
N GLU A 145 -12.86 -13.25 3.89
CA GLU A 145 -13.62 -14.28 3.16
C GLU A 145 -14.76 -14.87 4.01
N THR A 146 -14.47 -15.16 5.28
CA THR A 146 -15.50 -15.63 6.22
C THR A 146 -16.58 -14.58 6.41
N ALA A 147 -16.21 -13.32 6.63
CA ALA A 147 -17.16 -12.23 6.79
C ALA A 147 -17.98 -12.01 5.50
N ALA A 148 -17.34 -12.04 4.34
CA ALA A 148 -18.01 -11.94 3.04
C ALA A 148 -19.05 -13.05 2.85
N GLY A 149 -18.72 -14.30 3.23
CA GLY A 149 -19.66 -15.40 3.18
C GLY A 149 -20.86 -15.23 4.11
N LEU A 150 -20.66 -14.64 5.29
CA LEU A 150 -21.77 -14.33 6.22
C LEU A 150 -22.65 -13.23 5.65
N VAL A 151 -22.08 -12.17 5.07
CA VAL A 151 -22.82 -11.09 4.41
C VAL A 151 -23.71 -11.63 3.29
N GLU A 152 -23.17 -12.47 2.40
CA GLU A 152 -23.94 -13.09 1.31
C GLU A 152 -25.09 -13.98 1.81
N ARG A 153 -24.88 -14.65 2.94
CA ARG A 153 -25.87 -15.60 3.49
C ARG A 153 -26.98 -14.88 4.26
N TRP A 154 -26.66 -13.83 4.99
CA TRP A 154 -27.55 -13.28 6.02
C TRP A 154 -28.10 -11.90 5.64
N TRP A 155 -27.51 -11.22 4.67
CA TRP A 155 -27.98 -9.92 4.22
C TRP A 155 -28.65 -10.03 2.84
N ARG A 156 -29.90 -9.57 2.74
CA ARG A 156 -30.74 -9.73 1.54
C ARG A 156 -30.09 -9.11 0.26
N ASP A 157 -29.43 -7.94 0.41
CA ASP A 157 -28.73 -7.26 -0.68
C ASP A 157 -27.27 -7.69 -0.81
N GLY A 158 -26.76 -8.49 0.14
CA GLY A 158 -25.37 -8.92 0.18
C GLY A 158 -24.92 -9.68 -1.06
N ARG A 159 -25.82 -10.50 -1.64
CA ARG A 159 -25.53 -11.24 -2.89
C ARG A 159 -25.28 -10.33 -4.08
N ARG A 160 -25.97 -9.19 -4.17
CA ARG A 160 -25.80 -8.21 -5.25
C ARG A 160 -24.45 -7.55 -5.22
N LEU A 161 -23.89 -7.32 -4.03
CA LEU A 161 -22.60 -6.68 -3.84
C LEU A 161 -21.40 -7.62 -4.05
N LYS A 162 -21.64 -8.93 -4.20
CA LYS A 162 -20.62 -9.95 -4.46
C LYS A 162 -19.37 -9.83 -3.56
N PRO A 163 -19.52 -9.73 -2.23
CA PRO A 163 -18.41 -9.43 -1.33
C PRO A 163 -17.28 -10.46 -1.38
N ARG A 164 -17.56 -11.73 -1.73
CA ARG A 164 -16.51 -12.73 -1.93
C ARG A 164 -15.64 -12.42 -3.15
N GLU A 165 -16.22 -11.93 -4.25
CA GLU A 165 -15.47 -11.52 -5.44
C GLU A 165 -14.56 -10.32 -5.10
N VAL A 166 -15.08 -9.36 -4.33
CA VAL A 166 -14.33 -8.19 -3.84
C VAL A 166 -13.14 -8.61 -2.97
N VAL A 167 -13.35 -9.55 -2.04
CA VAL A 167 -12.26 -10.06 -1.19
C VAL A 167 -11.24 -10.85 -2.01
N ALA A 168 -11.67 -11.64 -2.99
CA ALA A 168 -10.77 -12.38 -3.87
C ALA A 168 -9.93 -11.44 -4.77
N GLU A 169 -10.51 -10.34 -5.26
CA GLU A 169 -9.78 -9.30 -5.99
C GLU A 169 -8.77 -8.59 -5.09
N PHE A 170 -9.16 -8.27 -3.87
CA PHE A 170 -8.27 -7.70 -2.86
C PHE A 170 -7.09 -8.63 -2.53
N ALA A 171 -7.35 -9.93 -2.36
CA ALA A 171 -6.29 -10.91 -2.10
C ALA A 171 -5.26 -10.95 -3.24
N ARG A 172 -5.72 -10.97 -4.49
CA ARG A 172 -4.83 -10.91 -5.67
C ARG A 172 -3.98 -9.63 -5.70
N HIS A 173 -4.60 -8.50 -5.41
CA HIS A 173 -3.89 -7.22 -5.34
C HIS A 173 -2.79 -7.23 -4.24
N LEU A 174 -3.08 -7.83 -3.08
CA LEU A 174 -2.07 -8.00 -2.03
C LEU A 174 -0.94 -8.96 -2.44
N ASP A 175 -1.26 -10.05 -3.14
CA ASP A 175 -0.25 -10.98 -3.64
C ASP A 175 0.69 -10.29 -4.64
N ASP A 176 0.17 -9.41 -5.50
CA ASP A 176 0.97 -8.60 -6.41
C ASP A 176 1.90 -7.63 -5.68
N GLU A 177 1.45 -7.03 -4.58
CA GLU A 177 2.27 -6.14 -3.75
C GLU A 177 3.35 -6.87 -2.92
N LEU A 178 3.22 -8.17 -2.73
CA LEU A 178 4.21 -8.99 -2.01
C LEU A 178 5.39 -9.42 -2.91
N ASP A 179 5.37 -9.10 -4.18
CA ASP A 179 6.44 -9.40 -5.12
C ASP A 179 7.10 -8.12 -5.63
N LEU A 180 8.17 -7.70 -4.96
CA LEU A 180 8.92 -6.51 -5.34
C LEU A 180 9.67 -6.65 -6.68
N LEU A 181 9.91 -7.87 -7.19
CA LEU A 181 10.42 -8.05 -8.55
C LEU A 181 9.39 -7.65 -9.61
N ARG A 182 8.11 -7.91 -9.35
CA ARG A 182 7.02 -7.42 -10.24
C ARG A 182 6.93 -5.91 -10.21
N GLU A 183 7.03 -5.30 -9.02
CA GLU A 183 7.06 -3.84 -8.88
C GLU A 183 8.25 -3.24 -9.63
N ALA A 184 9.43 -3.84 -9.50
CA ALA A 184 10.64 -3.46 -10.23
C ALA A 184 10.47 -3.58 -11.76
N ALA A 185 9.82 -4.66 -12.22
CA ALA A 185 9.53 -4.86 -13.64
C ALA A 185 8.56 -3.80 -14.18
N ASN A 186 7.49 -3.51 -13.43
CA ASN A 186 6.53 -2.46 -13.77
C ASN A 186 7.18 -1.08 -13.81
N ALA A 187 8.04 -0.74 -12.83
CA ALA A 187 8.79 0.50 -12.83
C ALA A 187 9.71 0.61 -14.04
N SER A 188 10.45 -0.46 -14.37
CA SER A 188 11.33 -0.50 -15.53
C SER A 188 10.56 -0.38 -16.86
N GLN A 189 9.37 -1.01 -16.94
CA GLN A 189 8.50 -0.87 -18.13
C GLN A 189 8.01 0.56 -18.26
N LEU A 190 7.52 1.16 -17.18
CA LEU A 190 7.08 2.55 -17.16
C LEU A 190 8.21 3.51 -17.58
N GLY A 191 9.42 3.28 -17.06
CA GLY A 191 10.60 4.05 -17.45
C GLY A 191 10.92 3.96 -18.96
N ARG A 192 10.75 2.78 -19.57
CA ARG A 192 10.89 2.61 -21.03
C ARG A 192 9.80 3.35 -21.79
N ASN A 193 8.56 3.26 -21.32
CA ASN A 193 7.41 3.88 -21.98
C ASN A 193 7.50 5.40 -22.00
N PHE A 194 8.13 5.99 -20.98
CA PHE A 194 8.36 7.44 -20.88
C PHE A 194 9.81 7.86 -21.23
N ALA A 195 10.60 6.98 -21.85
CA ALA A 195 11.97 7.34 -22.25
C ALA A 195 11.97 8.57 -23.15
N GLY A 196 12.75 9.58 -22.75
CA GLY A 196 12.84 10.87 -23.46
C GLY A 196 11.65 11.83 -23.22
N SER A 197 10.64 11.45 -22.43
CA SER A 197 9.57 12.37 -22.05
C SER A 197 10.01 13.28 -20.90
N PRO A 198 9.78 14.59 -20.98
CA PRO A 198 10.06 15.51 -19.88
C PRO A 198 9.00 15.45 -18.76
N LEU A 199 7.92 14.71 -18.95
CA LEU A 199 6.77 14.70 -18.04
C LEU A 199 6.97 13.78 -16.85
N LEU A 200 7.67 12.65 -17.02
CA LEU A 200 7.80 11.63 -15.99
C LEU A 200 9.22 11.10 -15.91
N LEU A 201 9.82 11.21 -14.74
CA LEU A 201 11.07 10.56 -14.39
C LEU A 201 10.78 9.34 -13.50
N VAL A 202 11.18 8.17 -13.94
CA VAL A 202 11.05 6.91 -13.21
C VAL A 202 12.41 6.50 -12.68
N PRO A 203 12.56 6.17 -11.39
CA PRO A 203 13.85 5.77 -10.84
C PRO A 203 14.39 4.51 -11.50
N ALA A 204 15.69 4.50 -11.77
CA ALA A 204 16.39 3.33 -12.28
C ALA A 204 16.36 2.18 -11.23
N VAL A 205 16.15 0.95 -11.70
CA VAL A 205 16.14 -0.25 -10.86
C VAL A 205 17.50 -0.93 -10.93
N TYR A 206 18.09 -1.26 -9.79
CA TYR A 206 19.34 -2.00 -9.65
C TYR A 206 19.07 -3.49 -9.54
N TRP A 207 18.85 -4.17 -10.67
CA TRP A 207 18.36 -5.55 -10.75
C TRP A 207 19.23 -6.56 -9.99
N ASP A 208 20.55 -6.40 -10.00
CA ASP A 208 21.49 -7.28 -9.26
C ASP A 208 21.32 -7.20 -7.74
N LEU A 209 20.60 -6.17 -7.26
CA LEU A 209 20.27 -5.93 -5.85
C LEU A 209 18.76 -6.05 -5.58
N CYS A 210 18.03 -6.70 -6.49
CA CYS A 210 16.60 -6.96 -6.32
C CYS A 210 16.34 -8.44 -6.08
N ALA A 211 15.34 -8.70 -5.24
CA ALA A 211 14.78 -10.01 -4.94
C ALA A 211 13.29 -9.86 -4.66
N GLN A 212 12.55 -10.96 -4.55
CA GLN A 212 11.10 -10.91 -4.31
C GLN A 212 10.72 -10.02 -3.11
N ARG A 213 11.59 -9.90 -2.10
CA ARG A 213 11.31 -9.15 -0.86
C ARG A 213 12.13 -7.88 -0.68
N VAL A 214 13.01 -7.58 -1.62
CA VAL A 214 13.90 -6.41 -1.60
C VAL A 214 13.95 -5.81 -3.00
N MET A 215 13.75 -4.49 -3.10
CA MET A 215 13.93 -3.74 -4.34
C MET A 215 14.86 -2.57 -4.09
N VAL A 216 15.90 -2.47 -4.88
CA VAL A 216 16.85 -1.35 -4.85
C VAL A 216 16.65 -0.50 -6.10
N MET A 217 16.43 0.80 -5.87
CA MET A 217 16.17 1.76 -6.93
C MET A 217 16.93 3.06 -6.67
N GLU A 218 17.06 3.86 -7.71
CA GLU A 218 17.63 5.21 -7.64
C GLU A 218 16.91 6.05 -6.57
N ARG A 219 17.69 6.81 -5.79
CA ARG A 219 17.12 7.79 -4.86
C ARG A 219 16.64 9.01 -5.64
N MET A 220 15.33 9.23 -5.60
CA MET A 220 14.73 10.42 -6.18
C MET A 220 14.73 11.59 -5.18
N HIS A 221 15.06 12.78 -5.68
CA HIS A 221 14.99 14.02 -4.93
C HIS A 221 13.85 14.88 -5.47
N GLY A 222 12.94 15.30 -4.60
CA GLY A 222 11.79 16.08 -5.04
C GLY A 222 10.93 16.56 -3.87
N THR A 223 9.89 17.31 -4.20
CA THR A 223 8.85 17.73 -3.26
C THR A 223 7.60 16.92 -3.55
N PRO A 224 7.03 16.21 -2.57
CA PRO A 224 5.78 15.48 -2.74
C PRO A 224 4.67 16.38 -3.27
N VAL A 225 3.90 15.89 -4.24
CA VAL A 225 2.78 16.64 -4.85
C VAL A 225 1.71 17.04 -3.83
N SER A 226 1.60 16.30 -2.73
CA SER A 226 0.71 16.62 -1.60
C SER A 226 1.12 17.86 -0.82
N GLN A 227 2.39 18.30 -0.94
CA GLN A 227 2.92 19.51 -0.30
C GLN A 227 2.72 20.74 -1.18
N ARG A 228 1.47 21.03 -1.55
CA ARG A 228 1.09 22.11 -2.46
C ARG A 228 1.74 23.43 -2.10
N LYS A 229 1.68 23.83 -0.83
CA LYS A 229 2.26 25.12 -0.37
C LYS A 229 3.76 25.21 -0.66
N THR A 230 4.52 24.15 -0.40
CA THR A 230 5.96 24.10 -0.69
C THR A 230 6.24 24.19 -2.20
N LEU A 231 5.39 23.57 -3.02
CA LEU A 231 5.50 23.68 -4.48
C LEU A 231 5.25 25.11 -4.97
N GLU A 232 4.22 25.79 -4.46
CA GLU A 232 3.91 27.19 -4.75
C GLU A 232 5.05 28.12 -4.32
N GLU A 233 5.62 27.92 -3.11
CA GLU A 233 6.78 28.66 -2.61
C GLU A 233 8.04 28.49 -3.47
N ARG A 234 8.17 27.34 -4.14
CA ARG A 234 9.25 27.06 -5.11
C ARG A 234 8.94 27.55 -6.53
N GLY A 235 7.83 28.25 -6.73
CA GLY A 235 7.45 28.81 -8.03
C GLY A 235 6.94 27.78 -9.04
N ILE A 236 6.50 26.60 -8.60
CA ILE A 236 5.94 25.58 -9.49
C ILE A 236 4.55 25.99 -9.94
N ASP A 237 4.31 26.01 -11.26
CA ASP A 237 2.99 26.22 -11.86
C ASP A 237 2.10 25.01 -11.59
N ILE A 238 1.21 25.11 -10.58
CA ILE A 238 0.31 24.04 -10.18
C ILE A 238 -0.66 23.65 -11.31
N PRO A 239 -1.28 24.58 -12.06
CA PRO A 239 -2.07 24.23 -13.24
C PRO A 239 -1.29 23.45 -14.32
N ALA A 240 -0.04 23.82 -14.59
CA ALA A 240 0.81 23.07 -15.53
C ALA A 240 1.14 21.66 -15.01
N LEU A 241 1.47 21.54 -13.72
CA LEU A 241 1.72 20.25 -13.06
C LEU A 241 0.48 19.35 -13.11
N ALA A 242 -0.72 19.91 -12.89
CA ALA A 242 -1.97 19.16 -12.99
C ALA A 242 -2.23 18.66 -14.43
N ARG A 243 -2.00 19.50 -15.45
CA ARG A 243 -2.11 19.09 -16.86
C ARG A 243 -1.13 17.95 -17.20
N ALA A 244 0.12 18.08 -16.77
CA ALA A 244 1.12 17.02 -16.93
C ALA A 244 0.69 15.69 -16.29
N GLY A 245 0.12 15.75 -15.07
CA GLY A 245 -0.43 14.57 -14.39
C GLY A 245 -1.55 13.90 -15.17
N VAL A 246 -2.47 14.68 -15.75
CA VAL A 246 -3.56 14.17 -16.62
C VAL A 246 -2.97 13.53 -17.89
N GLU A 247 -1.99 14.17 -18.53
CA GLU A 247 -1.34 13.64 -19.73
C GLU A 247 -0.61 12.33 -19.44
N ILE A 248 0.13 12.24 -18.33
CA ILE A 248 0.78 11.00 -17.88
C ILE A 248 -0.26 9.89 -17.69
N PHE A 249 -1.36 10.18 -16.99
CA PHE A 249 -2.43 9.21 -16.74
C PHE A 249 -3.05 8.68 -18.03
N PHE A 250 -3.44 9.56 -18.95
CA PHE A 250 -4.02 9.13 -20.22
C PHE A 250 -3.03 8.40 -21.11
N THR A 251 -1.75 8.78 -21.08
CA THR A 251 -0.70 8.07 -21.80
C THR A 251 -0.60 6.62 -21.31
N GLN A 252 -0.58 6.40 -19.99
CA GLN A 252 -0.55 5.05 -19.42
C GLN A 252 -1.83 4.25 -19.73
N ALA A 253 -2.99 4.90 -19.71
CA ALA A 253 -4.27 4.21 -19.90
C ALA A 253 -4.54 3.78 -21.35
N PHE A 254 -4.00 4.50 -22.35
CA PHE A 254 -4.36 4.31 -23.76
C PHE A 254 -3.19 3.94 -24.68
N ARG A 255 -1.95 4.11 -24.26
CA ARG A 255 -0.78 3.78 -25.06
C ARG A 255 -0.03 2.56 -24.53
N ASP A 256 0.00 2.37 -23.22
CA ASP A 256 0.74 1.37 -22.47
C ASP A 256 -0.16 0.26 -21.95
#